data_ff4101b47e5c0c3a25654069b1d9f977
#
_entry.id   ff4101b47e5c0c3a25654069b1d9f977
#
_cell.length_a   1.000
_cell.length_b   1.000
_cell.length_c   1.000
_cell.angle_alpha   90.00
_cell.angle_beta   90.00
_cell.angle_gamma   90.00
#
_symmetry.space_group_name_H-M   'P 1'
#
loop_
_entity.id
_entity.type
_entity.pdbx_description
1 polymer ?
#
loop_
_entity_poly.entity_id
_entity_poly.type
_entity_poly.pdbx_seq_one_letter_code
_entity_poly.pdbx_strand_id
1 'polypeptide(L)'
;AGFLPLFSQDCELVSQLPMNIIRGLSLMIAVVFMAFTFFVLIFSVYMYMRTKKVEFGLFALLCICVLGYGSYPILHSFVAVKVQPCYGMEALFYYLMFAGVMLVQQKILGGEERIPEILAGVAAAAGVMVFVAEMLCSRAQSATGLYLISKLTEILKWAAAGYLLFRSVKEIKQKYSNVLLVGIVVYAASLAADRIWRLYEPIIGGWFMEIGAAVLVASVGLTLWMELANAYRFQLTYGEYSRQMEQKLQIQKQNYEELTEKMDEISRMRHDMRHHLRTIMSYTQQGKYQEMMEYLQEYASVITEEEKLICYCRNMA
;
A
#
# COMPACT_ATOMS: atom_id res chain seq x y z
N ALA A 1 -5.58 0.69 46.83
CA ALA A 1 -6.46 0.47 47.99
C ALA A 1 -6.95 -0.96 47.89
N GLY A 2 -6.46 -1.80 48.84
CA GLY A 2 -6.75 -3.23 48.82
C GLY A 2 -8.21 -3.52 49.05
N PHE A 3 -8.84 -4.24 48.16
CA PHE A 3 -10.01 -5.02 48.47
C PHE A 3 -9.53 -6.25 49.24
N LEU A 4 -9.70 -6.24 50.55
CA LEU A 4 -9.61 -7.43 51.36
C LEU A 4 -10.91 -8.20 51.22
N PRO A 5 -10.93 -9.42 50.74
CA PRO A 5 -12.13 -10.24 50.77
C PRO A 5 -12.38 -10.72 52.22
N LEU A 6 -13.52 -10.37 52.73
CA LEU A 6 -14.04 -10.88 53.99
C LEU A 6 -14.66 -12.27 53.83
N PHE A 7 -13.90 -13.25 53.29
CA PHE A 7 -14.41 -14.61 53.11
C PHE A 7 -13.51 -15.64 53.79
N SER A 8 -14.13 -16.68 54.32
CA SER A 8 -13.43 -17.81 54.93
C SER A 8 -12.49 -18.49 53.94
N GLN A 9 -11.38 -19.08 54.42
CA GLN A 9 -10.31 -19.68 53.61
C GLN A 9 -10.81 -20.62 52.50
N ASP A 10 -11.91 -21.34 52.72
CA ASP A 10 -12.47 -22.26 51.72
C ASP A 10 -13.21 -21.57 50.59
N CYS A 11 -13.76 -20.39 50.77
CA CYS A 11 -14.36 -19.56 49.73
C CYS A 11 -13.34 -18.79 48.91
N GLU A 12 -12.16 -18.46 49.48
CA GLU A 12 -11.09 -17.76 48.75
C GLU A 12 -10.54 -18.61 47.60
N LEU A 13 -10.37 -19.92 47.78
CA LEU A 13 -9.81 -20.80 46.77
C LEU A 13 -10.74 -20.94 45.53
N VAL A 14 -12.05 -21.00 45.75
CA VAL A 14 -13.05 -21.12 44.69
C VAL A 14 -13.26 -19.80 43.97
N SER A 15 -13.11 -18.66 44.62
CA SER A 15 -13.26 -17.34 44.02
C SER A 15 -11.98 -16.87 43.28
N GLN A 16 -10.80 -17.33 43.69
CA GLN A 16 -9.53 -16.96 43.04
C GLN A 16 -9.32 -17.71 41.70
N LEU A 17 -9.84 -18.93 41.54
CA LEU A 17 -9.66 -19.73 40.33
C LEU A 17 -10.23 -19.02 39.09
N PRO A 18 -11.48 -18.54 39.05
CA PRO A 18 -11.99 -17.82 37.89
C PRO A 18 -11.26 -16.49 37.63
N MET A 19 -10.81 -15.78 38.67
CA MET A 19 -10.05 -14.56 38.57
C MET A 19 -8.67 -14.80 37.90
N ASN A 20 -7.98 -15.85 38.31
CA ASN A 20 -6.70 -16.22 37.73
C ASN A 20 -6.84 -16.67 36.27
N ILE A 21 -7.92 -17.36 35.90
CA ILE A 21 -8.23 -17.76 34.52
C ILE A 21 -8.48 -16.51 33.65
N ILE A 22 -9.27 -15.56 34.13
CA ILE A 22 -9.57 -14.32 33.40
C ILE A 22 -8.32 -13.47 33.21
N ARG A 23 -7.47 -13.33 34.24
CA ARG A 23 -6.17 -12.65 34.12
C ARG A 23 -5.25 -13.34 33.13
N GLY A 24 -5.17 -14.67 33.17
CA GLY A 24 -4.38 -15.46 32.24
C GLY A 24 -4.86 -15.29 30.79
N LEU A 25 -6.16 -15.26 30.56
CA LEU A 25 -6.77 -15.06 29.24
C LEU A 25 -6.49 -13.63 28.72
N SER A 26 -6.67 -12.61 29.56
CA SER A 26 -6.36 -11.22 29.21
C SER A 26 -4.88 -11.03 28.84
N LEU A 27 -3.97 -11.59 29.63
CA LEU A 27 -2.54 -11.56 29.34
C LEU A 27 -2.21 -12.30 28.04
N MET A 28 -2.84 -13.44 27.77
CA MET A 28 -2.63 -14.20 26.54
C MET A 28 -3.09 -13.39 25.31
N ILE A 29 -4.24 -12.72 25.39
CA ILE A 29 -4.73 -11.85 24.32
C ILE A 29 -3.76 -10.69 24.07
N ALA A 30 -3.28 -10.03 25.12
CA ALA A 30 -2.32 -8.95 25.02
C ALA A 30 -0.99 -9.42 24.37
N VAL A 31 -0.47 -10.56 24.77
CA VAL A 31 0.78 -11.13 24.20
C VAL A 31 0.58 -11.48 22.71
N VAL A 32 -0.54 -12.11 22.33
CA VAL A 32 -0.84 -12.45 20.95
C VAL A 32 -0.96 -11.17 20.09
N PHE A 33 -1.64 -10.16 20.61
CA PHE A 33 -1.76 -8.86 19.94
C PHE A 33 -0.40 -8.18 19.75
N MET A 34 0.43 -8.17 20.78
CA MET A 34 1.79 -7.59 20.70
C MET A 34 2.66 -8.36 19.69
N ALA A 35 2.62 -9.69 19.71
CA ALA A 35 3.35 -10.51 18.74
C ALA A 35 2.88 -10.22 17.31
N PHE A 36 1.57 -10.16 17.07
CA PHE A 36 1.01 -9.80 15.77
C PHE A 36 1.49 -8.43 15.29
N THR A 37 1.38 -7.42 16.16
CA THR A 37 1.82 -6.04 15.83
C THR A 37 3.31 -5.96 15.55
N PHE A 38 4.12 -6.74 16.30
CA PHE A 38 5.57 -6.83 16.09
C PHE A 38 5.92 -7.44 14.72
N PHE A 39 5.25 -8.50 14.30
CA PHE A 39 5.43 -9.06 12.95
C PHE A 39 5.03 -8.06 11.86
N VAL A 40 3.93 -7.35 12.05
CA VAL A 40 3.49 -6.29 11.13
C VAL A 40 4.50 -5.15 11.08
N LEU A 41 5.12 -4.78 12.20
CA LEU A 41 6.19 -3.79 12.26
C LEU A 41 7.41 -4.22 11.42
N ILE A 42 7.89 -5.45 11.62
CA ILE A 42 9.05 -5.98 10.85
C ILE A 42 8.72 -5.93 9.35
N PHE A 43 7.53 -6.41 8.98
CA PHE A 43 7.08 -6.37 7.58
C PHE A 43 7.04 -4.93 7.03
N SER A 44 6.50 -3.98 7.79
CA SER A 44 6.39 -2.58 7.39
C SER A 44 7.77 -1.92 7.21
N VAL A 45 8.71 -2.19 8.12
CA VAL A 45 10.11 -1.71 8.01
C VAL A 45 10.79 -2.32 6.79
N TYR A 46 10.63 -3.62 6.56
CA TYR A 46 11.17 -4.29 5.37
C TYR A 46 10.63 -3.66 4.09
N MET A 47 9.32 -3.43 4.00
CA MET A 47 8.68 -2.80 2.86
C MET A 47 9.13 -1.35 2.65
N TYR A 48 9.31 -0.59 3.73
CA TYR A 48 9.88 0.76 3.66
C TYR A 48 11.31 0.75 3.09
N MET A 49 12.15 -0.17 3.52
CA MET A 49 13.52 -0.28 3.00
C MET A 49 13.55 -0.63 1.50
N ARG A 50 12.62 -1.45 1.03
CA ARG A 50 12.53 -1.89 -0.37
C ARG A 50 11.88 -0.85 -1.29
N THR A 51 10.81 -0.21 -0.84
CA THR A 51 9.98 0.68 -1.68
C THR A 51 10.31 2.15 -1.50
N LYS A 52 10.92 2.52 -0.35
CA LYS A 52 11.17 3.91 0.09
C LYS A 52 9.91 4.78 0.14
N LYS A 53 8.71 4.18 0.14
CA LYS A 53 7.45 4.89 0.26
C LYS A 53 7.23 5.32 1.71
N VAL A 54 6.91 6.60 1.91
CA VAL A 54 6.73 7.22 3.24
C VAL A 54 5.58 6.58 4.02
N GLU A 55 4.54 6.08 3.32
CA GLU A 55 3.38 5.42 3.90
C GLU A 55 3.76 4.22 4.77
N PHE A 56 4.71 3.38 4.30
CA PHE A 56 5.21 2.25 5.09
C PHE A 56 6.03 2.69 6.30
N GLY A 57 6.76 3.81 6.19
CA GLY A 57 7.48 4.40 7.33
C GLY A 57 6.54 4.91 8.42
N LEU A 58 5.48 5.62 8.03
CA LEU A 58 4.43 6.09 8.95
C LEU A 58 3.67 4.92 9.58
N PHE A 59 3.41 3.87 8.82
CA PHE A 59 2.77 2.66 9.35
C PHE A 59 3.67 1.93 10.34
N ALA A 60 4.97 1.85 10.11
CA ALA A 60 5.93 1.32 11.08
C ALA A 60 5.93 2.15 12.37
N LEU A 61 5.92 3.49 12.26
CA LEU A 61 5.81 4.38 13.40
C LEU A 61 4.51 4.14 14.20
N LEU A 62 3.38 3.98 13.49
CA LEU A 62 2.09 3.63 14.10
C LEU A 62 2.19 2.30 14.86
N CYS A 63 2.79 1.26 14.29
CA CYS A 63 2.99 -0.02 14.98
C CYS A 63 3.84 0.13 16.25
N ILE A 64 4.89 0.96 16.22
CA ILE A 64 5.70 1.27 17.42
C ILE A 64 4.84 1.93 18.51
N CYS A 65 3.97 2.87 18.13
CA CYS A 65 3.07 3.52 19.09
C CYS A 65 2.06 2.53 19.69
N VAL A 66 1.52 1.62 18.88
CA VAL A 66 0.60 0.56 19.35
C VAL A 66 1.31 -0.42 20.30
N LEU A 67 2.56 -0.80 19.99
CA LEU A 67 3.39 -1.63 20.85
C LEU A 67 3.69 -0.92 22.18
N GLY A 68 4.00 0.37 22.14
CA GLY A 68 4.21 1.17 23.33
C GLY A 68 2.96 1.25 24.22
N TYR A 69 1.78 1.43 23.61
CA TYR A 69 0.50 1.44 24.30
C TYR A 69 0.21 0.10 25.00
N GLY A 70 0.33 -1.03 24.31
CA GLY A 70 0.05 -2.36 24.85
C GLY A 70 1.15 -2.94 25.74
N SER A 71 2.28 -2.25 25.92
CA SER A 71 3.42 -2.78 26.69
C SER A 71 3.17 -2.79 28.21
N TYR A 72 2.40 -1.83 28.73
CA TYR A 72 2.21 -1.65 30.16
C TYR A 72 1.57 -2.86 30.88
N PRO A 73 0.45 -3.45 30.41
CA PRO A 73 -0.16 -4.62 31.05
C PRO A 73 0.80 -5.81 31.14
N ILE A 74 1.60 -6.02 30.10
CA ILE A 74 2.58 -7.11 30.03
C ILE A 74 3.73 -6.84 31.02
N LEU A 75 4.33 -5.66 30.97
CA LEU A 75 5.40 -5.28 31.87
C LEU A 75 4.98 -5.38 33.34
N HIS A 76 3.77 -4.90 33.67
CA HIS A 76 3.24 -4.96 35.02
C HIS A 76 2.97 -6.39 35.51
N SER A 77 2.70 -7.33 34.59
CA SER A 77 2.47 -8.74 34.94
C SER A 77 3.76 -9.51 35.25
N PHE A 78 4.88 -9.13 34.61
CA PHE A 78 6.16 -9.83 34.76
C PHE A 78 7.15 -9.13 35.69
N VAL A 79 7.06 -7.80 35.78
CA VAL A 79 7.98 -6.98 36.57
C VAL A 79 7.17 -6.06 37.49
N ALA A 80 7.56 -5.96 38.77
CA ALA A 80 6.96 -5.00 39.69
C ALA A 80 7.34 -3.56 39.33
N VAL A 81 6.72 -3.04 38.24
CA VAL A 81 6.98 -1.70 37.71
C VAL A 81 6.17 -0.68 38.53
N LYS A 82 6.76 0.47 38.81
CA LYS A 82 6.02 1.56 39.44
C LYS A 82 4.93 2.05 38.51
N VAL A 83 3.70 2.24 39.02
CA VAL A 83 2.56 2.74 38.27
C VAL A 83 2.90 4.05 37.52
N GLN A 84 3.60 4.95 38.21
CA GLN A 84 4.17 6.16 37.60
C GLN A 84 5.69 5.99 37.44
N PRO A 85 6.28 6.24 36.27
CA PRO A 85 5.74 6.91 35.05
C PRO A 85 5.11 6.00 34.01
N CYS A 86 5.06 4.68 34.20
CA CYS A 86 4.71 3.72 33.18
C CYS A 86 3.26 3.90 32.65
N TYR A 87 2.32 4.23 33.53
CA TYR A 87 0.94 4.52 33.14
C TYR A 87 0.84 5.81 32.33
N GLY A 88 1.61 6.85 32.66
CA GLY A 88 1.66 8.06 31.84
C GLY A 88 2.20 7.84 30.41
N MET A 89 3.11 6.86 30.24
CA MET A 89 3.59 6.46 28.91
C MET A 89 2.48 5.84 28.05
N GLU A 90 1.57 5.08 28.66
CA GLU A 90 0.40 4.53 27.94
C GLU A 90 -0.45 5.66 27.34
N ALA A 91 -0.75 6.71 28.11
CA ALA A 91 -1.47 7.87 27.60
C ALA A 91 -0.72 8.59 26.47
N LEU A 92 0.60 8.76 26.60
CA LEU A 92 1.45 9.35 25.56
C LEU A 92 1.37 8.55 24.24
N PHE A 93 1.58 7.23 24.30
CA PHE A 93 1.52 6.37 23.12
C PHE A 93 0.14 6.33 22.49
N TYR A 94 -0.92 6.45 23.28
CA TYR A 94 -2.28 6.56 22.80
C TYR A 94 -2.46 7.80 21.88
N TYR A 95 -2.00 8.98 22.30
CA TYR A 95 -2.07 10.20 21.46
C TYR A 95 -1.17 10.12 20.23
N LEU A 96 0.01 9.53 20.38
CA LEU A 96 0.91 9.30 19.24
C LEU A 96 0.30 8.33 18.23
N MET A 97 -0.44 7.32 18.68
CA MET A 97 -1.18 6.40 17.82
C MET A 97 -2.26 7.15 17.02
N PHE A 98 -3.04 8.05 17.65
CA PHE A 98 -3.99 8.90 16.94
C PHE A 98 -3.32 9.78 15.88
N ALA A 99 -2.23 10.42 16.22
CA ALA A 99 -1.45 11.21 15.29
C ALA A 99 -0.96 10.34 14.10
N GLY A 100 -0.46 9.15 14.40
CA GLY A 100 -0.03 8.18 13.39
C GLY A 100 -1.16 7.76 12.45
N VAL A 101 -2.35 7.45 12.98
CA VAL A 101 -3.53 7.09 12.17
C VAL A 101 -3.94 8.24 11.25
N MET A 102 -3.98 9.47 11.75
CA MET A 102 -4.31 10.66 10.94
C MET A 102 -3.33 10.85 9.78
N LEU A 103 -2.04 10.70 10.03
CA LEU A 103 -1.00 10.84 9.00
C LEU A 103 -1.06 9.71 7.96
N VAL A 104 -1.24 8.46 8.41
CA VAL A 104 -1.37 7.31 7.50
C VAL A 104 -2.63 7.45 6.65
N GLN A 105 -3.77 7.81 7.26
CA GLN A 105 -5.02 8.03 6.54
C GLN A 105 -4.87 9.11 5.47
N GLN A 106 -4.21 10.23 5.79
CA GLN A 106 -3.99 11.31 4.83
C GLN A 106 -3.15 10.86 3.64
N LYS A 107 -2.07 10.13 3.88
CA LYS A 107 -1.18 9.66 2.82
C LYS A 107 -1.85 8.60 1.93
N ILE A 108 -2.61 7.68 2.50
CA ILE A 108 -3.35 6.65 1.75
C ILE A 108 -4.44 7.29 0.87
N LEU A 109 -5.14 8.31 1.39
CA LEU A 109 -6.23 8.98 0.68
C LEU A 109 -5.73 10.04 -0.31
N GLY A 110 -4.43 10.33 -0.35
CA GLY A 110 -3.83 11.28 -1.30
C GLY A 110 -4.28 12.73 -1.11
N GLY A 111 -4.78 13.09 0.09
CA GLY A 111 -5.25 14.44 0.39
C GLY A 111 -4.11 15.45 0.49
N GLU A 112 -4.21 16.55 -0.22
CA GLU A 112 -3.28 17.70 -0.12
C GLU A 112 -3.63 18.65 1.03
N GLU A 113 -4.67 18.34 1.80
CA GLU A 113 -5.12 19.20 2.92
C GLU A 113 -4.09 19.16 4.05
N ARG A 114 -3.63 20.35 4.50
CA ARG A 114 -2.71 20.50 5.64
C ARG A 114 -3.37 20.30 7.01
N ILE A 115 -4.69 20.33 7.06
CA ILE A 115 -5.47 20.25 8.31
C ILE A 115 -5.16 18.98 9.11
N PRO A 116 -5.10 17.76 8.52
CA PRO A 116 -4.78 16.55 9.27
C PRO A 116 -3.35 16.52 9.82
N GLU A 117 -2.40 17.12 9.10
CA GLU A 117 -1.01 17.21 9.57
C GLU A 117 -0.90 18.11 10.80
N ILE A 118 -1.60 19.24 10.77
CA ILE A 118 -1.67 20.16 11.91
C ILE A 118 -2.36 19.46 13.11
N LEU A 119 -3.48 18.78 12.88
CA LEU A 119 -4.20 18.04 13.93
C LEU A 119 -3.36 16.89 14.51
N ALA A 120 -2.62 16.17 13.68
CA ALA A 120 -1.69 15.13 14.13
C ALA A 120 -0.58 15.74 15.01
N GLY A 121 -0.02 16.88 14.61
CA GLY A 121 0.94 17.62 15.42
C GLY A 121 0.36 18.10 16.75
N VAL A 122 -0.87 18.62 16.74
CA VAL A 122 -1.59 19.02 17.97
C VAL A 122 -1.87 17.83 18.88
N ALA A 123 -2.29 16.68 18.33
CA ALA A 123 -2.51 15.46 19.11
C ALA A 123 -1.22 14.95 19.74
N ALA A 124 -0.11 14.93 19.01
CA ALA A 124 1.19 14.54 19.55
C ALA A 124 1.66 15.49 20.67
N ALA A 125 1.53 16.81 20.47
CA ALA A 125 1.85 17.81 21.47
C ALA A 125 0.96 17.67 22.72
N ALA A 126 -0.34 17.43 22.55
CA ALA A 126 -1.28 17.18 23.63
C ALA A 126 -0.87 15.93 24.44
N GLY A 127 -0.45 14.85 23.78
CA GLY A 127 0.07 13.64 24.43
C GLY A 127 1.28 13.93 25.33
N VAL A 128 2.25 14.70 24.82
CA VAL A 128 3.42 15.10 25.61
C VAL A 128 3.01 16.00 26.79
N MET A 129 2.12 16.97 26.58
CA MET A 129 1.64 17.83 27.65
C MET A 129 0.91 17.04 28.75
N VAL A 130 0.05 16.09 28.36
CA VAL A 130 -0.65 15.23 29.32
C VAL A 130 0.33 14.40 30.12
N PHE A 131 1.30 13.77 29.47
CA PHE A 131 2.34 12.98 30.14
C PHE A 131 3.13 13.80 31.18
N VAL A 132 3.57 14.99 30.78
CA VAL A 132 4.31 15.89 31.71
C VAL A 132 3.41 16.34 32.86
N ALA A 133 2.16 16.70 32.60
CA ALA A 133 1.21 17.14 33.61
C ALA A 133 0.88 16.00 34.62
N GLU A 134 0.69 14.77 34.15
CA GLU A 134 0.51 13.60 35.03
C GLU A 134 1.73 13.35 35.91
N MET A 135 2.94 13.46 35.36
CA MET A 135 4.19 13.34 36.13
C MET A 135 4.29 14.40 37.23
N LEU A 136 3.96 15.66 36.89
CA LEU A 136 4.00 16.77 37.86
C LEU A 136 2.93 16.62 38.93
N CYS A 137 1.69 16.31 38.57
CA CYS A 137 0.58 16.10 39.49
C CYS A 137 0.82 14.90 40.42
N SER A 138 1.40 13.82 39.90
CA SER A 138 1.77 12.64 40.66
C SER A 138 2.84 12.98 41.72
N ARG A 139 3.87 13.77 41.34
CA ARG A 139 4.90 14.24 42.28
C ARG A 139 4.31 15.16 43.36
N ALA A 140 3.37 16.03 42.99
CA ALA A 140 2.70 16.96 43.90
C ALA A 140 1.59 16.29 44.71
N GLN A 141 1.31 15.00 44.53
CA GLN A 141 0.20 14.25 45.14
C GLN A 141 -1.18 14.94 44.99
N SER A 142 -1.37 15.67 43.94
CA SER A 142 -2.61 16.42 43.66
C SER A 142 -3.68 15.53 43.01
N ALA A 143 -4.58 14.98 43.82
CA ALA A 143 -5.70 14.16 43.35
C ALA A 143 -6.64 14.93 42.43
N THR A 144 -6.87 16.21 42.73
CA THR A 144 -7.72 17.09 41.91
C THR A 144 -7.14 17.33 40.51
N GLY A 145 -5.81 17.56 40.43
CA GLY A 145 -5.11 17.72 39.17
C GLY A 145 -5.17 16.48 38.31
N LEU A 146 -4.92 15.30 38.88
CA LEU A 146 -5.02 14.03 38.16
C LEU A 146 -6.44 13.76 37.64
N TYR A 147 -7.48 14.08 38.42
CA TYR A 147 -8.88 13.94 37.99
C TYR A 147 -9.21 14.87 36.80
N LEU A 148 -8.79 16.13 36.86
CA LEU A 148 -9.01 17.09 35.77
C LEU A 148 -8.30 16.64 34.48
N ILE A 149 -7.05 16.19 34.58
CA ILE A 149 -6.29 15.66 33.43
C ILE A 149 -7.01 14.43 32.84
N SER A 150 -7.44 13.49 33.68
CA SER A 150 -8.20 12.31 33.20
C SER A 150 -9.48 12.69 32.48
N LYS A 151 -10.23 13.68 32.95
CA LYS A 151 -11.43 14.17 32.25
C LYS A 151 -11.13 14.87 30.94
N LEU A 152 -10.09 15.66 30.90
CA LEU A 152 -9.65 16.34 29.67
C LEU A 152 -9.19 15.31 28.60
N THR A 153 -8.40 14.33 29.01
CA THR A 153 -7.94 13.25 28.11
C THR A 153 -9.11 12.46 27.53
N GLU A 154 -10.13 12.20 28.34
CA GLU A 154 -11.36 11.52 27.91
C GLU A 154 -12.07 12.29 26.78
N ILE A 155 -12.26 13.60 26.96
CA ILE A 155 -12.91 14.46 25.95
C ILE A 155 -12.08 14.48 24.66
N LEU A 156 -10.76 14.64 24.77
CA LEU A 156 -9.86 14.66 23.62
C LEU A 156 -9.87 13.33 22.84
N LYS A 157 -9.92 12.18 23.54
CA LYS A 157 -10.02 10.86 22.93
C LYS A 157 -11.28 10.74 22.08
N TRP A 158 -12.43 11.15 22.61
CA TRP A 158 -13.71 11.14 21.86
C TRP A 158 -13.70 12.10 20.68
N ALA A 159 -13.16 13.30 20.83
CA ALA A 159 -13.04 14.27 19.75
C ALA A 159 -12.17 13.73 18.59
N ALA A 160 -11.04 13.09 18.93
CA ALA A 160 -10.17 12.49 17.92
C ALA A 160 -10.84 11.32 17.20
N ALA A 161 -11.52 10.42 17.92
CA ALA A 161 -12.28 9.32 17.31
C ALA A 161 -13.41 9.84 16.40
N GLY A 162 -14.16 10.85 16.84
CA GLY A 162 -15.20 11.50 16.06
C GLY A 162 -14.65 12.14 14.78
N TYR A 163 -13.51 12.80 14.85
CA TYR A 163 -12.85 13.38 13.69
C TYR A 163 -12.42 12.31 12.67
N LEU A 164 -11.80 11.21 13.14
CA LEU A 164 -11.41 10.11 12.26
C LEU A 164 -12.60 9.48 11.56
N LEU A 165 -13.70 9.24 12.28
CA LEU A 165 -14.95 8.73 11.72
C LEU A 165 -15.53 9.69 10.68
N PHE A 166 -15.66 10.98 11.02
CA PHE A 166 -16.18 11.99 10.11
C PHE A 166 -15.38 12.05 8.81
N ARG A 167 -14.06 12.06 8.92
CA ARG A 167 -13.18 12.08 7.77
C ARG A 167 -13.31 10.82 6.92
N SER A 168 -13.34 9.64 7.54
CA SER A 168 -13.47 8.36 6.84
C SER A 168 -14.80 8.27 6.06
N VAL A 169 -15.89 8.79 6.64
CA VAL A 169 -17.20 8.84 5.96
C VAL A 169 -17.21 9.84 4.82
N LYS A 170 -16.58 11.03 4.98
CA LYS A 170 -16.49 12.04 3.92
C LYS A 170 -15.74 11.50 2.69
N GLU A 171 -14.73 10.68 2.91
CA GLU A 171 -13.84 10.17 1.88
C GLU A 171 -14.21 8.75 1.40
N ILE A 172 -15.40 8.24 1.73
CA ILE A 172 -15.88 6.88 1.42
C ILE A 172 -15.87 6.54 -0.07
N LYS A 173 -15.93 7.56 -0.95
CA LYS A 173 -15.91 7.38 -2.41
C LYS A 173 -14.50 7.11 -2.97
N GLN A 174 -13.47 7.26 -2.16
CA GLN A 174 -12.10 7.03 -2.60
C GLN A 174 -11.74 5.54 -2.56
N LYS A 175 -10.80 5.16 -3.43
CA LYS A 175 -10.29 3.79 -3.54
C LYS A 175 -9.68 3.37 -2.19
N TYR A 176 -10.08 2.19 -1.68
CA TYR A 176 -9.64 1.61 -0.39
C TYR A 176 -10.22 2.25 0.90
N SER A 177 -11.03 3.29 0.79
CA SER A 177 -11.63 3.93 1.96
C SER A 177 -12.47 2.96 2.82
N ASN A 178 -13.16 1.99 2.20
CA ASN A 178 -14.04 1.06 2.90
C ASN A 178 -13.31 0.17 3.92
N VAL A 179 -12.13 -0.35 3.57
CA VAL A 179 -11.34 -1.21 4.46
C VAL A 179 -10.82 -0.42 5.66
N LEU A 180 -10.28 0.76 5.39
CA LEU A 180 -9.79 1.66 6.42
C LEU A 180 -10.91 2.15 7.33
N LEU A 181 -12.08 2.45 6.76
CA LEU A 181 -13.28 2.85 7.50
C LEU A 181 -13.73 1.76 8.47
N VAL A 182 -13.77 0.50 8.05
CA VAL A 182 -14.11 -0.63 8.94
C VAL A 182 -13.15 -0.66 10.14
N GLY A 183 -11.84 -0.53 9.91
CA GLY A 183 -10.86 -0.47 10.99
C GLY A 183 -11.11 0.66 11.98
N ILE A 184 -11.39 1.86 11.49
CA ILE A 184 -11.66 3.04 12.32
C ILE A 184 -13.00 2.91 13.07
N VAL A 185 -14.04 2.39 12.43
CA VAL A 185 -15.35 2.17 13.07
C VAL A 185 -15.23 1.14 14.20
N VAL A 186 -14.54 0.02 13.96
CA VAL A 186 -14.30 -0.99 14.99
C VAL A 186 -13.48 -0.42 16.14
N TYR A 187 -12.45 0.36 15.84
CA TYR A 187 -11.66 1.04 16.86
C TYR A 187 -12.48 2.03 17.69
N ALA A 188 -13.30 2.84 17.06
CA ALA A 188 -14.23 3.76 17.76
C ALA A 188 -15.29 3.01 18.58
N ALA A 189 -15.80 1.90 18.07
CA ALA A 189 -16.74 1.03 18.80
C ALA A 189 -16.06 0.39 20.02
N SER A 190 -14.81 -0.04 19.90
CA SER A 190 -14.05 -0.59 21.03
C SER A 190 -13.79 0.45 22.13
N LEU A 191 -13.52 1.72 21.73
CA LEU A 191 -13.47 2.85 22.67
C LEU A 191 -14.79 3.05 23.42
N ALA A 192 -15.91 3.00 22.68
CA ALA A 192 -17.23 3.13 23.29
C ALA A 192 -17.55 1.95 24.22
N ALA A 193 -17.20 0.73 23.81
CA ALA A 193 -17.40 -0.48 24.62
C ALA A 193 -16.61 -0.40 25.94
N ASP A 194 -15.34 0.02 25.88
CA ASP A 194 -14.50 0.20 27.07
C ASP A 194 -15.10 1.22 28.05
N ARG A 195 -15.80 2.23 27.56
CA ARG A 195 -16.46 3.24 28.40
C ARG A 195 -17.81 2.79 28.98
N ILE A 196 -18.61 2.06 28.21
CA ILE A 196 -19.93 1.58 28.62
C ILE A 196 -19.76 0.44 29.62
N TRP A 197 -18.89 -0.50 29.30
CA TRP A 197 -18.54 -1.62 30.15
C TRP A 197 -17.28 -1.34 30.98
N ARG A 198 -17.32 -0.38 31.86
CA ARG A 198 -16.30 -0.18 32.89
C ARG A 198 -16.30 -1.33 33.90
N LEU A 199 -16.24 -2.55 33.41
CA LEU A 199 -16.18 -3.74 34.22
C LEU A 199 -14.76 -3.90 34.78
N TYR A 200 -14.57 -3.34 35.97
CA TYR A 200 -13.46 -3.69 36.90
C TYR A 200 -12.07 -3.78 36.21
N GLU A 201 -11.52 -2.63 35.85
CA GLU A 201 -10.09 -2.56 35.69
C GLU A 201 -9.43 -2.96 37.06
N PRO A 202 -8.52 -3.94 37.06
CA PRO A 202 -7.67 -4.45 35.98
C PRO A 202 -8.08 -5.85 35.48
N ILE A 203 -9.27 -6.36 35.74
CA ILE A 203 -9.61 -7.80 35.61
C ILE A 203 -10.24 -8.16 34.30
N ILE A 204 -11.07 -7.32 33.70
CA ILE A 204 -11.88 -7.66 32.50
C ILE A 204 -11.83 -6.56 31.42
N GLY A 205 -11.27 -5.39 31.68
CA GLY A 205 -11.54 -4.18 30.89
C GLY A 205 -10.55 -3.85 29.75
N GLY A 206 -9.36 -4.42 29.72
CA GLY A 206 -8.30 -3.93 28.84
C GLY A 206 -8.37 -4.38 27.37
N TRP A 207 -9.01 -5.51 27.08
CA TRP A 207 -8.91 -6.18 25.77
C TRP A 207 -9.77 -5.56 24.64
N PHE A 208 -10.81 -4.78 24.95
CA PHE A 208 -11.60 -4.10 23.91
C PHE A 208 -10.74 -3.15 23.07
N MET A 209 -9.90 -2.37 23.72
CA MET A 209 -8.98 -1.45 23.04
C MET A 209 -7.89 -2.18 22.26
N GLU A 210 -7.37 -3.26 22.80
CA GLU A 210 -6.37 -4.10 22.14
C GLU A 210 -6.93 -4.73 20.87
N ILE A 211 -8.15 -5.28 20.92
CA ILE A 211 -8.83 -5.82 19.73
C ILE A 211 -9.10 -4.72 18.71
N GLY A 212 -9.60 -3.55 19.16
CA GLY A 212 -9.85 -2.41 18.28
C GLY A 212 -8.58 -1.94 17.60
N ALA A 213 -7.46 -1.83 18.33
CA ALA A 213 -6.17 -1.47 17.78
C ALA A 213 -5.61 -2.54 16.83
N ALA A 214 -5.79 -3.84 17.12
CA ALA A 214 -5.41 -4.93 16.23
C ALA A 214 -6.17 -4.86 14.88
N VAL A 215 -7.47 -4.64 14.92
CA VAL A 215 -8.30 -4.50 13.72
C VAL A 215 -7.89 -3.24 12.93
N LEU A 216 -7.58 -2.15 13.62
CA LEU A 216 -7.08 -0.93 12.99
C LEU A 216 -5.74 -1.17 12.27
N VAL A 217 -4.77 -1.80 12.95
CA VAL A 217 -3.47 -2.14 12.36
C VAL A 217 -3.65 -3.09 11.17
N ALA A 218 -4.51 -4.11 11.30
CA ALA A 218 -4.82 -5.03 10.22
C ALA A 218 -5.46 -4.33 9.01
N SER A 219 -6.40 -3.42 9.23
CA SER A 219 -7.08 -2.67 8.16
C SER A 219 -6.13 -1.72 7.42
N VAL A 220 -5.26 -1.02 8.13
CA VAL A 220 -4.22 -0.17 7.52
C VAL A 220 -3.22 -1.03 6.75
N GLY A 221 -2.74 -2.13 7.34
CA GLY A 221 -1.82 -3.06 6.68
C GLY A 221 -2.42 -3.66 5.40
N LEU A 222 -3.69 -4.09 5.44
CA LEU A 222 -4.40 -4.62 4.28
C LEU A 222 -4.56 -3.55 3.19
N THR A 223 -4.89 -2.32 3.56
CA THR A 223 -5.01 -1.21 2.60
C THR A 223 -3.69 -0.95 1.87
N LEU A 224 -2.59 -0.87 2.61
CA LEU A 224 -1.24 -0.69 2.03
C LEU A 224 -0.83 -1.89 1.16
N TRP A 225 -1.17 -3.11 1.58
CA TRP A 225 -0.94 -4.31 0.79
C TRP A 225 -1.70 -4.28 -0.54
N MET A 226 -2.99 -3.92 -0.52
CA MET A 226 -3.81 -3.81 -1.72
C MET A 226 -3.27 -2.74 -2.68
N GLU A 227 -2.82 -1.61 -2.16
CA GLU A 227 -2.18 -0.57 -2.96
C GLU A 227 -0.89 -1.07 -3.63
N LEU A 228 -0.04 -1.76 -2.86
CA LEU A 228 1.18 -2.34 -3.39
C LEU A 228 0.91 -3.40 -4.46
N ALA A 229 -0.04 -4.31 -4.20
CA ALA A 229 -0.42 -5.35 -5.15
C ALA A 229 -0.94 -4.77 -6.47
N ASN A 230 -1.74 -3.69 -6.40
CA ASN A 230 -2.22 -3.00 -7.60
C ASN A 230 -1.10 -2.26 -8.35
N ALA A 231 -0.19 -1.61 -7.64
CA ALA A 231 0.99 -0.99 -8.26
C ALA A 231 1.86 -2.02 -8.98
N TYR A 232 2.06 -3.20 -8.38
CA TYR A 232 2.81 -4.30 -8.99
C TYR A 232 2.10 -4.85 -10.24
N ARG A 233 0.79 -5.09 -10.17
CA ARG A 233 -0.01 -5.51 -11.33
C ARG A 233 0.08 -4.50 -12.47
N PHE A 234 0.00 -3.20 -12.15
CA PHE A 234 0.15 -2.15 -13.15
C PHE A 234 1.53 -2.18 -13.82
N GLN A 235 2.61 -2.39 -13.06
CA GLN A 235 3.96 -2.52 -13.64
C GLN A 235 4.09 -3.72 -14.59
N LEU A 236 3.50 -4.87 -14.22
CA LEU A 236 3.50 -6.06 -15.09
C LEU A 236 2.76 -5.78 -16.40
N THR A 237 1.54 -5.24 -16.32
CA THR A 237 0.73 -4.92 -17.51
C THR A 237 1.42 -3.89 -18.41
N TYR A 238 2.04 -2.86 -17.81
CA TYR A 238 2.80 -1.86 -18.56
C TYR A 238 4.03 -2.45 -19.24
N GLY A 239 4.74 -3.36 -18.57
CA GLY A 239 5.88 -4.09 -19.14
C GLY A 239 5.49 -4.96 -20.33
N GLU A 240 4.36 -5.65 -20.25
CA GLU A 240 3.81 -6.44 -21.39
C GLU A 240 3.41 -5.53 -22.57
N TYR A 241 2.75 -4.42 -22.29
CA TYR A 241 2.39 -3.44 -23.30
C TYR A 241 3.61 -2.83 -24.00
N SER A 242 4.66 -2.49 -23.26
CA SER A 242 5.92 -1.99 -23.80
C SER A 242 6.58 -3.01 -24.75
N ARG A 243 6.65 -4.28 -24.33
CA ARG A 243 7.17 -5.36 -25.20
C ARG A 243 6.37 -5.53 -26.48
N GLN A 244 5.05 -5.50 -26.40
CA GLN A 244 4.19 -5.58 -27.60
C GLN A 244 4.42 -4.40 -28.54
N MET A 245 4.63 -3.21 -27.97
CA MET A 245 4.91 -2.02 -28.76
C MET A 245 6.28 -2.10 -29.47
N GLU A 246 7.31 -2.58 -28.76
CA GLU A 246 8.62 -2.84 -29.36
C GLU A 246 8.55 -3.85 -30.50
N GLN A 247 7.82 -4.96 -30.32
CA GLN A 247 7.60 -5.96 -31.38
C GLN A 247 6.90 -5.36 -32.59
N LYS A 248 5.85 -4.55 -32.39
CA LYS A 248 5.16 -3.87 -33.49
C LYS A 248 6.09 -2.91 -34.24
N LEU A 249 6.91 -2.15 -33.52
CA LEU A 249 7.90 -1.25 -34.16
C LEU A 249 8.93 -2.04 -34.96
N GLN A 250 9.39 -3.18 -34.48
CA GLN A 250 10.32 -4.04 -35.19
C GLN A 250 9.72 -4.61 -36.47
N ILE A 251 8.47 -5.09 -36.43
CA ILE A 251 7.75 -5.57 -37.62
C ILE A 251 7.56 -4.42 -38.59
N GLN A 252 7.17 -3.24 -38.16
CA GLN A 252 7.06 -2.07 -39.03
C GLN A 252 8.39 -1.73 -39.72
N LYS A 253 9.48 -1.75 -38.97
CA LYS A 253 10.82 -1.49 -39.53
C LYS A 253 11.18 -2.51 -40.59
N GLN A 254 10.95 -3.80 -40.37
CA GLN A 254 11.17 -4.86 -41.34
C GLN A 254 10.31 -4.65 -42.62
N ASN A 255 9.03 -4.30 -42.46
CA ASN A 255 8.16 -4.01 -43.57
C ASN A 255 8.64 -2.79 -44.36
N TYR A 256 9.16 -1.75 -43.71
CA TYR A 256 9.75 -0.59 -44.38
C TYR A 256 11.02 -0.94 -45.14
N GLU A 257 11.89 -1.76 -44.59
CA GLU A 257 13.11 -2.24 -45.25
C GLU A 257 12.75 -3.06 -46.51
N GLU A 258 11.80 -4.01 -46.41
CA GLU A 258 11.31 -4.79 -47.54
C GLU A 258 10.65 -3.92 -48.63
N LEU A 259 9.85 -2.93 -48.21
CA LEU A 259 9.23 -1.99 -49.15
C LEU A 259 10.27 -1.16 -49.89
N THR A 260 11.32 -0.72 -49.19
CA THR A 260 12.42 0.05 -49.81
C THR A 260 13.18 -0.80 -50.81
N GLU A 261 13.46 -2.06 -50.47
CA GLU A 261 14.13 -3.00 -51.34
C GLU A 261 13.32 -3.24 -52.64
N LYS A 262 12.00 -3.45 -52.51
CA LYS A 262 11.08 -3.56 -53.69
C LYS A 262 11.00 -2.27 -54.50
N MET A 263 11.06 -1.10 -53.86
CA MET A 263 11.08 0.18 -54.58
C MET A 263 12.38 0.36 -55.38
N ASP A 264 13.51 -0.07 -54.85
CA ASP A 264 14.80 -0.05 -55.55
C ASP A 264 14.79 -1.03 -56.73
N GLU A 265 14.23 -2.22 -56.58
CA GLU A 265 14.05 -3.20 -57.66
C GLU A 265 13.18 -2.65 -58.78
N ILE A 266 12.03 -2.07 -58.44
CA ILE A 266 11.15 -1.41 -59.43
C ILE A 266 11.89 -0.24 -60.11
N SER A 267 12.70 0.50 -59.38
CA SER A 267 13.49 1.61 -59.97
C SER A 267 14.50 1.10 -61.00
N ARG A 268 15.22 -0.01 -60.68
CA ARG A 268 16.15 -0.67 -61.64
C ARG A 268 15.40 -1.17 -62.87
N MET A 269 14.29 -1.92 -62.67
CA MET A 269 13.47 -2.42 -63.76
C MET A 269 12.99 -1.27 -64.69
N ARG A 270 12.56 -0.16 -64.11
CA ARG A 270 12.13 1.04 -64.86
C ARG A 270 13.30 1.68 -65.65
N HIS A 271 14.50 1.67 -65.06
CA HIS A 271 15.69 2.14 -65.76
C HIS A 271 16.02 1.25 -66.97
N ASP A 272 15.98 -0.07 -66.80
CA ASP A 272 16.28 -1.05 -67.84
C ASP A 272 15.24 -1.01 -68.99
N MET A 273 13.96 -0.89 -68.62
CA MET A 273 12.91 -0.66 -69.65
C MET A 273 13.16 0.62 -70.46
N ARG A 274 13.60 1.71 -69.85
CA ARG A 274 13.94 2.95 -70.58
C ARG A 274 15.11 2.72 -71.52
N HIS A 275 16.10 1.93 -71.10
CA HIS A 275 17.26 1.58 -71.91
C HIS A 275 16.80 0.77 -73.14
N HIS A 276 16.00 -0.28 -72.95
CA HIS A 276 15.44 -1.10 -74.05
C HIS A 276 14.61 -0.27 -75.04
N LEU A 277 13.72 0.60 -74.52
CA LEU A 277 12.92 1.47 -75.38
C LEU A 277 13.82 2.45 -76.19
N ARG A 278 14.88 3.00 -75.58
CA ARG A 278 15.84 3.89 -76.33
C ARG A 278 16.53 3.12 -77.46
N THR A 279 16.96 1.88 -77.18
CA THR A 279 17.62 1.01 -78.16
C THR A 279 16.68 0.71 -79.32
N ILE A 280 15.45 0.34 -79.05
CA ILE A 280 14.43 0.10 -80.05
C ILE A 280 14.15 1.36 -80.95
N MET A 281 14.01 2.52 -80.25
CA MET A 281 13.83 3.81 -80.98
C MET A 281 15.04 4.13 -81.89
N SER A 282 16.25 3.84 -81.42
CA SER A 282 17.47 4.07 -82.21
C SER A 282 17.51 3.21 -83.48
N TYR A 283 17.19 1.90 -83.33
CA TYR A 283 17.12 1.02 -84.51
C TYR A 283 16.04 1.47 -85.47
N THR A 284 14.90 1.90 -84.99
CA THR A 284 13.80 2.40 -85.82
C THR A 284 14.19 3.66 -86.56
N GLN A 285 14.88 4.61 -85.95
CA GLN A 285 15.39 5.85 -86.60
C GLN A 285 16.46 5.61 -87.65
N GLN A 286 17.26 4.55 -87.49
CA GLN A 286 18.30 4.17 -88.39
C GLN A 286 17.80 3.28 -89.58
N GLY A 287 16.52 2.91 -89.61
CA GLY A 287 15.95 2.02 -90.58
C GLY A 287 16.40 0.54 -90.50
N LYS A 288 16.99 0.15 -89.41
CA LYS A 288 17.58 -1.18 -89.18
C LYS A 288 16.51 -2.14 -88.60
N TYR A 289 15.51 -2.45 -89.35
CA TYR A 289 14.35 -3.25 -88.87
C TYR A 289 14.73 -4.69 -88.52
N GLN A 290 15.73 -5.27 -89.21
CA GLN A 290 16.15 -6.65 -88.99
C GLN A 290 16.87 -6.82 -87.62
N GLU A 291 17.79 -5.91 -87.33
CA GLU A 291 18.50 -5.86 -86.03
C GLU A 291 17.54 -5.57 -84.89
N MET A 292 16.50 -4.77 -85.10
CA MET A 292 15.46 -4.51 -84.13
C MET A 292 14.66 -5.77 -83.79
N MET A 293 14.28 -6.57 -84.81
CA MET A 293 13.55 -7.80 -84.62
C MET A 293 14.37 -8.87 -83.89
N GLU A 294 15.65 -9.02 -84.22
CA GLU A 294 16.56 -9.89 -83.45
C GLU A 294 16.66 -9.50 -82.01
N TYR A 295 16.87 -8.20 -81.74
CA TYR A 295 16.94 -7.68 -80.35
C TYR A 295 15.63 -7.93 -79.54
N LEU A 296 14.48 -7.73 -80.15
CA LEU A 296 13.16 -8.02 -79.53
C LEU A 296 12.96 -9.51 -79.28
N GLN A 297 13.41 -10.40 -80.20
CA GLN A 297 13.35 -11.84 -79.99
C GLN A 297 14.25 -12.32 -78.90
N GLU A 298 15.47 -11.78 -78.80
CA GLU A 298 16.42 -12.07 -77.69
C GLU A 298 15.85 -11.59 -76.39
N TYR A 299 15.32 -10.36 -76.30
CA TYR A 299 14.72 -9.82 -75.07
C TYR A 299 13.47 -10.60 -74.63
N ALA A 300 12.63 -11.01 -75.56
CA ALA A 300 11.45 -11.84 -75.27
C ALA A 300 11.83 -13.22 -74.72
N SER A 301 12.92 -13.82 -75.25
CA SER A 301 13.42 -15.10 -74.74
C SER A 301 13.90 -15.04 -73.31
N VAL A 302 14.61 -13.95 -72.90
CA VAL A 302 15.08 -13.72 -71.62
C VAL A 302 13.92 -13.58 -70.60
N ILE A 303 12.89 -12.78 -70.95
CA ILE A 303 11.70 -12.63 -70.09
C ILE A 303 10.99 -13.95 -69.90
N THR A 304 10.87 -14.75 -70.97
CA THR A 304 10.16 -16.05 -70.91
C THR A 304 10.93 -17.08 -70.03
N GLU A 305 12.26 -17.02 -70.00
CA GLU A 305 13.06 -17.84 -69.11
C GLU A 305 12.94 -17.42 -67.63
N GLU A 306 12.94 -16.10 -67.34
CA GLU A 306 12.72 -15.59 -65.98
C GLU A 306 11.32 -15.95 -65.46
N GLU A 307 10.25 -15.81 -66.28
CA GLU A 307 8.92 -16.24 -65.91
C GLU A 307 8.83 -17.74 -65.59
N LYS A 308 9.51 -18.58 -66.32
CA LYS A 308 9.58 -20.02 -66.04
C LYS A 308 10.26 -20.31 -64.71
N LEU A 309 11.36 -19.61 -64.40
CA LEU A 309 12.07 -19.75 -63.12
C LEU A 309 11.20 -19.30 -61.94
N ILE A 310 10.51 -18.18 -62.03
CA ILE A 310 9.61 -17.66 -61.01
C ILE A 310 8.43 -18.62 -60.79
N CYS A 311 7.84 -19.18 -61.86
CA CYS A 311 6.77 -20.14 -61.76
C CYS A 311 7.22 -21.45 -61.11
N TYR A 312 8.45 -21.88 -61.34
CA TYR A 312 9.05 -23.08 -60.74
C TYR A 312 9.31 -22.90 -59.23
N CYS A 313 9.83 -21.75 -58.84
CA CYS A 313 10.06 -21.41 -57.43
C CYS A 313 8.75 -21.29 -56.64
N ARG A 314 7.67 -20.76 -57.24
CA ARG A 314 6.37 -20.59 -56.58
C ARG A 314 5.64 -21.92 -56.36
N ASN A 315 5.94 -22.96 -57.13
CA ASN A 315 5.35 -24.29 -56.98
C ASN A 315 6.11 -25.19 -55.98
N MET A 316 7.27 -24.72 -55.46
CA MET A 316 8.05 -25.45 -54.44
C MET A 316 7.91 -24.86 -53.00
N ALA A 317 7.22 -23.74 -52.78
CA ALA A 317 6.96 -23.12 -51.50
C ALA A 317 5.50 -23.38 -51.04
#